data_51e1841dd9fb920247979fd941700067
#
_entry.id   51e1841dd9fb920247979fd941700067
#
_cell.length_a   1.000
_cell.length_b   1.000
_cell.length_c   1.000
_cell.angle_alpha   90.00
_cell.angle_beta   90.00
_cell.angle_gamma   90.00
#
_symmetry.space_group_name_H-M   'P 1'
#
loop_
_entity.id
_entity.type
_entity.pdbx_description
1 polymer ?
#
loop_
_entity_poly.entity_id
_entity_poly.type
_entity_poly.pdbx_seq_one_letter_code
_entity_poly.pdbx_strand_id
1 'polypeptide(L)'
;MPNNSREKKLEAFGRLLDILDELRVKCPWDRKQTNESLRPNTIEETMELADAIMGEDTEKIRKELGDVLLHIVFYAKIGDEKGQFDIADVCDALCEKLIYRHPHVFGDEKADTAAQVLKNWELIKMTEKDGNKMVLSGVPRSLPSLIKAERVQEKAANVGFDWQKREEVWDKVKEELAEVEAELRGNDEADREKEFGDLFFSLVNAARLYGVRPDNALERTNRKFIARFNYIEEKANEQGRHINELTLAEMDELWNEAKKLKLGE
;
A
#
# COMPACT_ATOMS: atom_id res chain seq x y z
N MET A 1 -15.01 -10.88 -21.63
CA MET A 1 -15.12 -9.66 -20.82
C MET A 1 -15.93 -8.64 -21.60
N PRO A 2 -16.84 -7.88 -20.98
CA PRO A 2 -17.59 -6.86 -21.70
C PRO A 2 -16.59 -5.73 -22.08
N ASN A 3 -16.31 -5.63 -23.37
CA ASN A 3 -15.48 -4.55 -23.89
C ASN A 3 -16.39 -3.35 -24.19
N ASN A 4 -16.74 -2.59 -23.14
CA ASN A 4 -17.54 -1.39 -23.29
C ASN A 4 -16.83 -0.35 -24.16
N SER A 5 -17.58 0.30 -25.06
CA SER A 5 -17.08 1.39 -25.88
C SER A 5 -16.61 2.57 -25.00
N ARG A 6 -15.82 3.48 -25.59
CA ARG A 6 -15.37 4.69 -24.89
C ARG A 6 -16.58 5.55 -24.47
N GLU A 7 -17.56 5.69 -25.35
CA GLU A 7 -18.77 6.45 -25.11
C GLU A 7 -19.53 5.90 -23.89
N LYS A 8 -19.68 4.55 -23.82
CA LYS A 8 -20.33 3.91 -22.66
C LYS A 8 -19.60 4.14 -21.35
N LYS A 9 -18.27 4.18 -21.37
CA LYS A 9 -17.46 4.49 -20.18
C LYS A 9 -17.65 5.94 -19.74
N LEU A 10 -17.67 6.88 -20.69
CA LEU A 10 -17.90 8.30 -20.42
C LEU A 10 -19.32 8.54 -19.88
N GLU A 11 -20.34 7.90 -20.49
CA GLU A 11 -21.73 7.95 -20.02
C GLU A 11 -21.87 7.43 -18.59
N ALA A 12 -21.23 6.30 -18.26
CA ALA A 12 -21.24 5.73 -16.91
C ALA A 12 -20.58 6.66 -15.89
N PHE A 13 -19.46 7.29 -16.25
CA PHE A 13 -18.80 8.25 -15.38
C PHE A 13 -19.64 9.53 -15.19
N GLY A 14 -20.22 10.08 -16.27
CA GLY A 14 -21.14 11.23 -16.19
C GLY A 14 -22.32 10.95 -15.27
N ARG A 15 -22.94 9.75 -15.41
CA ARG A 15 -24.03 9.35 -14.51
C ARG A 15 -23.62 9.26 -13.03
N LEU A 16 -22.36 8.88 -12.73
CA LEU A 16 -21.86 8.90 -11.35
C LEU A 16 -21.82 10.33 -10.81
N LEU A 17 -21.36 11.30 -11.61
CA LEU A 17 -21.33 12.71 -11.22
C LEU A 17 -22.73 13.25 -10.95
N ASP A 18 -23.69 12.98 -11.86
CA ASP A 18 -25.09 13.39 -11.69
C ASP A 18 -25.71 12.84 -10.39
N ILE A 19 -25.44 11.56 -10.08
CA ILE A 19 -25.93 10.92 -8.85
C ILE A 19 -25.32 11.59 -7.61
N LEU A 20 -24.02 11.88 -7.63
CA LEU A 20 -23.38 12.54 -6.49
C LEU A 20 -23.90 13.97 -6.29
N ASP A 21 -24.14 14.72 -7.36
CA ASP A 21 -24.76 16.04 -7.29
C ASP A 21 -26.12 15.98 -6.63
N GLU A 22 -26.93 14.99 -6.99
CA GLU A 22 -28.23 14.77 -6.37
C GLU A 22 -28.13 14.39 -4.89
N LEU A 23 -27.19 13.50 -4.52
CA LEU A 23 -26.95 13.10 -3.14
C LEU A 23 -26.50 14.29 -2.28
N ARG A 24 -25.61 15.13 -2.79
CA ARG A 24 -25.15 16.34 -2.07
C ARG A 24 -26.28 17.30 -1.74
N VAL A 25 -27.30 17.35 -2.55
CA VAL A 25 -28.48 18.21 -2.31
C VAL A 25 -29.53 17.53 -1.44
N LYS A 26 -29.82 16.25 -1.70
CA LYS A 26 -30.99 15.56 -1.14
C LYS A 26 -30.69 14.69 0.09
N CYS A 27 -29.53 14.08 0.15
CA CYS A 27 -29.17 13.21 1.27
C CYS A 27 -28.65 14.01 2.47
N PRO A 28 -29.27 13.90 3.65
CA PRO A 28 -28.84 14.64 4.84
C PRO A 28 -27.43 14.27 5.33
N TRP A 29 -26.97 13.04 5.04
CA TRP A 29 -25.64 12.58 5.41
C TRP A 29 -24.58 13.13 4.44
N ASP A 30 -24.78 12.92 3.13
CA ASP A 30 -23.84 13.38 2.10
C ASP A 30 -23.64 14.89 2.16
N ARG A 31 -24.72 15.66 2.32
CA ARG A 31 -24.68 17.12 2.40
C ARG A 31 -23.80 17.68 3.52
N LYS A 32 -23.59 16.92 4.60
CA LYS A 32 -22.78 17.33 5.75
C LYS A 32 -21.29 16.96 5.63
N GLN A 33 -20.95 16.14 4.65
CA GLN A 33 -19.57 15.66 4.54
C GLN A 33 -18.61 16.78 4.15
N THR A 34 -17.44 16.72 4.75
CA THR A 34 -16.27 17.58 4.47
C THR A 34 -15.07 16.72 4.11
N ASN A 35 -14.00 17.34 3.63
CA ASN A 35 -12.73 16.61 3.37
C ASN A 35 -12.23 15.87 4.62
N GLU A 36 -12.34 16.51 5.78
CA GLU A 36 -11.90 15.97 7.05
C GLU A 36 -12.77 14.78 7.49
N SER A 37 -14.10 14.87 7.32
CA SER A 37 -15.01 13.80 7.72
C SER A 37 -14.90 12.55 6.84
N LEU A 38 -14.58 12.73 5.55
CA LEU A 38 -14.42 11.62 4.60
C LEU A 38 -13.02 10.98 4.66
N ARG A 39 -12.01 11.67 5.21
CA ARG A 39 -10.64 11.18 5.22
C ARG A 39 -10.48 9.78 5.86
N PRO A 40 -11.08 9.47 7.02
CA PRO A 40 -10.98 8.12 7.60
C PRO A 40 -11.53 7.04 6.67
N ASN A 41 -12.72 7.26 6.09
CA ASN A 41 -13.34 6.32 5.15
C ASN A 41 -12.48 6.13 3.89
N THR A 42 -11.86 7.19 3.35
CA THR A 42 -10.95 7.06 2.21
C THR A 42 -9.77 6.12 2.52
N ILE A 43 -9.23 6.17 3.74
CA ILE A 43 -8.16 5.28 4.18
C ILE A 43 -8.70 3.84 4.25
N GLU A 44 -9.89 3.64 4.82
CA GLU A 44 -10.56 2.35 4.93
C GLU A 44 -10.77 1.73 3.55
N GLU A 45 -11.41 2.43 2.61
CA GLU A 45 -11.65 1.94 1.24
C GLU A 45 -10.35 1.62 0.49
N THR A 46 -9.29 2.39 0.71
CA THR A 46 -7.99 2.07 0.09
C THR A 46 -7.36 0.81 0.69
N MET A 47 -7.58 0.51 1.97
CA MET A 47 -7.11 -0.73 2.60
C MET A 47 -7.97 -1.92 2.15
N GLU A 48 -9.30 -1.76 2.03
CA GLU A 48 -10.19 -2.81 1.50
C GLU A 48 -9.83 -3.17 0.06
N LEU A 49 -9.51 -2.17 -0.78
CA LEU A 49 -8.98 -2.40 -2.12
C LEU A 49 -7.65 -3.17 -2.10
N ALA A 50 -6.74 -2.81 -1.19
CA ALA A 50 -5.47 -3.52 -1.04
C ALA A 50 -5.70 -5.00 -0.63
N ASP A 51 -6.63 -5.25 0.28
CA ASP A 51 -7.03 -6.59 0.70
C ASP A 51 -7.66 -7.41 -0.43
N ALA A 52 -8.53 -6.79 -1.23
CA ALA A 52 -9.14 -7.42 -2.39
C ALA A 52 -8.10 -7.80 -3.45
N ILE A 53 -7.10 -6.93 -3.69
CA ILE A 53 -5.97 -7.20 -4.60
C ILE A 53 -5.12 -8.37 -4.09
N MET A 54 -4.79 -8.38 -2.79
CA MET A 54 -4.02 -9.48 -2.17
C MET A 54 -4.78 -10.81 -2.18
N GLY A 55 -6.11 -10.76 -2.13
CA GLY A 55 -6.98 -11.95 -2.23
C GLY A 55 -7.27 -12.39 -3.67
N GLU A 56 -6.79 -11.66 -4.68
CA GLU A 56 -7.05 -11.90 -6.12
C GLU A 56 -8.56 -12.00 -6.46
N ASP A 57 -9.42 -11.39 -5.61
CA ASP A 57 -10.87 -11.40 -5.78
C ASP A 57 -11.32 -10.29 -6.74
N THR A 58 -11.53 -10.66 -8.01
CA THR A 58 -11.90 -9.73 -9.08
C THR A 58 -13.19 -8.96 -8.77
N GLU A 59 -14.19 -9.58 -8.14
CA GLU A 59 -15.45 -8.90 -7.83
C GLU A 59 -15.29 -7.91 -6.68
N LYS A 60 -14.52 -8.29 -5.66
CA LYS A 60 -14.15 -7.33 -4.59
C LYS A 60 -13.31 -6.19 -5.14
N ILE A 61 -12.27 -6.48 -5.94
CA ILE A 61 -11.46 -5.42 -6.57
C ILE A 61 -12.35 -4.44 -7.32
N ARG A 62 -13.34 -4.93 -8.09
CA ARG A 62 -14.26 -4.07 -8.83
C ARG A 62 -15.13 -3.22 -7.91
N LYS A 63 -15.59 -3.78 -6.79
CA LYS A 63 -16.39 -3.08 -5.79
C LYS A 63 -15.56 -1.97 -5.12
N GLU A 64 -14.41 -2.32 -4.56
CA GLU A 64 -13.58 -1.38 -3.81
C GLU A 64 -12.98 -0.28 -4.71
N LEU A 65 -12.73 -0.56 -6.00
CA LEU A 65 -12.42 0.49 -6.98
C LEU A 65 -13.56 1.50 -7.13
N GLY A 66 -14.81 1.05 -7.03
CA GLY A 66 -15.98 1.94 -7.05
C GLY A 66 -16.02 2.84 -5.82
N ASP A 67 -15.75 2.29 -4.64
CA ASP A 67 -15.78 3.02 -3.38
C ASP A 67 -14.63 4.04 -3.29
N VAL A 68 -13.41 3.68 -3.71
CA VAL A 68 -12.30 4.64 -3.87
C VAL A 68 -12.62 5.72 -4.91
N LEU A 69 -13.26 5.38 -6.04
CA LEU A 69 -13.65 6.34 -7.06
C LEU A 69 -14.71 7.31 -6.52
N LEU A 70 -15.67 6.83 -5.72
CA LEU A 70 -16.65 7.67 -5.05
C LEU A 70 -15.96 8.76 -4.21
N HIS A 71 -14.97 8.41 -3.42
CA HIS A 71 -14.21 9.38 -2.62
C HIS A 71 -13.49 10.43 -3.50
N ILE A 72 -12.92 10.01 -4.63
CA ILE A 72 -12.26 10.94 -5.57
C ILE A 72 -13.25 11.98 -6.09
N VAL A 73 -14.42 11.54 -6.61
CA VAL A 73 -15.42 12.46 -7.15
C VAL A 73 -16.07 13.29 -6.04
N PHE A 74 -16.19 12.75 -4.84
CA PHE A 74 -16.74 13.47 -3.69
C PHE A 74 -15.84 14.64 -3.26
N TYR A 75 -14.54 14.42 -3.16
CA TYR A 75 -13.58 15.51 -2.88
C TYR A 75 -13.58 16.57 -3.97
N ALA A 76 -13.68 16.15 -5.24
CA ALA A 76 -13.78 17.08 -6.36
C ALA A 76 -15.07 17.92 -6.27
N LYS A 77 -16.20 17.30 -5.89
CA LYS A 77 -17.46 18.00 -5.67
C LYS A 77 -17.39 19.01 -4.51
N ILE A 78 -16.74 18.66 -3.41
CA ILE A 78 -16.52 19.61 -2.30
C ILE A 78 -15.61 20.77 -2.74
N GLY A 79 -14.64 20.52 -3.62
CA GLY A 79 -13.79 21.54 -4.23
C GLY A 79 -14.58 22.51 -5.11
N ASP A 80 -15.48 21.97 -5.96
CA ASP A 80 -16.39 22.71 -6.82
C ASP A 80 -17.32 23.62 -6.01
N GLU A 81 -17.95 23.10 -4.96
CA GLU A 81 -18.81 23.86 -4.04
C GLU A 81 -18.08 25.04 -3.37
N LYS A 82 -16.77 24.95 -3.22
CA LYS A 82 -15.90 26.01 -2.66
C LYS A 82 -15.33 26.93 -3.75
N GLY A 83 -15.59 26.65 -5.03
CA GLY A 83 -15.02 27.39 -6.17
C GLY A 83 -13.50 27.26 -6.28
N GLN A 84 -12.95 26.11 -5.87
CA GLN A 84 -11.49 25.85 -5.86
C GLN A 84 -11.03 25.05 -7.08
N PHE A 85 -11.67 23.95 -7.36
CA PHE A 85 -11.44 23.05 -8.50
C PHE A 85 -12.62 22.07 -8.61
N ASP A 86 -12.76 21.45 -9.78
CA ASP A 86 -13.71 20.37 -10.01
C ASP A 86 -13.04 19.08 -10.51
N ILE A 87 -13.83 18.09 -10.91
CA ILE A 87 -13.30 16.82 -11.41
C ILE A 87 -12.58 16.94 -12.74
N ALA A 88 -12.93 17.93 -13.58
CA ALA A 88 -12.23 18.16 -14.83
C ALA A 88 -10.81 18.68 -14.57
N ASP A 89 -10.67 19.64 -13.65
CA ASP A 89 -9.35 20.13 -13.22
C ASP A 89 -8.47 19.02 -12.67
N VAL A 90 -9.04 18.10 -11.88
CA VAL A 90 -8.32 16.92 -11.35
C VAL A 90 -7.84 16.02 -12.48
N CYS A 91 -8.71 15.73 -13.45
CA CYS A 91 -8.37 14.90 -14.61
C CYS A 91 -7.32 15.54 -15.50
N ASP A 92 -7.49 16.81 -15.83
CA ASP A 92 -6.58 17.55 -16.72
C ASP A 92 -5.19 17.67 -16.09
N ALA A 93 -5.10 18.07 -14.82
CA ALA A 93 -3.83 18.13 -14.10
C ALA A 93 -3.12 16.76 -14.05
N LEU A 94 -3.89 15.66 -13.89
CA LEU A 94 -3.34 14.31 -13.94
C LEU A 94 -2.84 13.96 -15.35
N CYS A 95 -3.60 14.29 -16.39
CA CYS A 95 -3.21 14.06 -17.80
C CYS A 95 -1.92 14.79 -18.15
N GLU A 96 -1.83 16.08 -17.86
CA GLU A 96 -0.64 16.88 -18.09
C GLU A 96 0.59 16.30 -17.36
N LYS A 97 0.42 15.93 -16.09
CA LYS A 97 1.46 15.28 -15.33
C LYS A 97 1.91 13.95 -15.94
N LEU A 98 0.99 13.12 -16.44
CA LEU A 98 1.32 11.86 -17.08
C LEU A 98 2.05 12.07 -18.40
N ILE A 99 1.61 13.01 -19.22
CA ILE A 99 2.27 13.38 -20.48
C ILE A 99 3.70 13.86 -20.20
N TYR A 100 3.86 14.80 -19.27
CA TYR A 100 5.16 15.36 -18.91
C TYR A 100 6.15 14.31 -18.39
N ARG A 101 5.65 13.34 -17.59
CA ARG A 101 6.49 12.30 -16.97
C ARG A 101 6.80 11.10 -17.87
N HIS A 102 6.20 11.06 -19.07
CA HIS A 102 6.42 9.96 -20.02
C HIS A 102 6.90 10.48 -21.39
N PRO A 103 8.03 11.22 -21.42
CA PRO A 103 8.55 11.77 -22.69
C PRO A 103 8.98 10.68 -23.68
N HIS A 104 9.18 9.46 -23.23
CA HIS A 104 9.42 8.29 -24.07
C HIS A 104 8.15 7.72 -24.73
N VAL A 105 6.95 8.20 -24.35
CA VAL A 105 5.65 7.84 -24.97
C VAL A 105 5.06 9.01 -25.73
N PHE A 106 5.16 10.22 -25.18
CA PHE A 106 4.50 11.43 -25.71
C PHE A 106 5.49 12.45 -26.30
N GLY A 107 6.79 12.19 -26.26
CA GLY A 107 7.85 13.02 -26.79
C GLY A 107 8.88 12.20 -27.58
N ASP A 108 10.09 12.75 -27.72
CA ASP A 108 11.16 12.18 -28.56
C ASP A 108 12.22 11.38 -27.77
N GLU A 109 12.11 11.31 -26.43
CA GLU A 109 13.06 10.56 -25.61
C GLU A 109 12.88 9.04 -25.79
N LYS A 110 13.97 8.30 -25.66
CA LYS A 110 13.93 6.83 -25.72
C LYS A 110 14.20 6.25 -24.34
N ALA A 111 13.40 5.29 -23.94
CA ALA A 111 13.62 4.47 -22.77
C ALA A 111 13.21 3.04 -23.10
N ASP A 112 14.19 2.15 -23.25
CA ASP A 112 13.98 0.77 -23.71
C ASP A 112 13.71 -0.21 -22.55
N THR A 113 13.94 0.22 -21.30
CA THR A 113 13.75 -0.62 -20.12
C THR A 113 12.98 0.09 -19.01
N ALA A 114 12.20 -0.68 -18.23
CA ALA A 114 11.49 -0.15 -17.06
C ALA A 114 12.43 0.56 -16.06
N ALA A 115 13.66 0.07 -15.90
CA ALA A 115 14.67 0.69 -15.03
C ALA A 115 15.06 2.09 -15.52
N GLN A 116 15.23 2.30 -16.83
CA GLN A 116 15.49 3.62 -17.41
C GLN A 116 14.30 4.55 -17.19
N VAL A 117 13.07 4.07 -17.40
CA VAL A 117 11.86 4.85 -17.14
C VAL A 117 11.79 5.31 -15.70
N LEU A 118 12.02 4.42 -14.73
CA LEU A 118 11.99 4.77 -13.31
C LEU A 118 13.05 5.80 -12.92
N LYS A 119 14.28 5.64 -13.44
CA LYS A 119 15.37 6.59 -13.20
C LYS A 119 15.03 7.97 -13.79
N ASN A 120 14.57 8.02 -15.02
CA ASN A 120 14.17 9.27 -15.68
C ASN A 120 13.01 9.93 -14.92
N TRP A 121 12.08 9.15 -14.44
CA TRP A 121 10.91 9.64 -13.70
C TRP A 121 11.27 10.37 -12.40
N GLU A 122 12.23 9.87 -11.62
CA GLU A 122 12.70 10.56 -10.41
C GLU A 122 13.46 11.86 -10.78
N LEU A 123 14.25 11.87 -11.86
CA LEU A 123 14.91 13.09 -12.35
C LEU A 123 13.90 14.13 -12.81
N ILE A 124 12.89 13.72 -13.59
CA ILE A 124 11.83 14.61 -14.09
C ILE A 124 11.06 15.22 -12.90
N LYS A 125 10.72 14.45 -11.87
CA LYS A 125 10.06 14.95 -10.66
C LYS A 125 10.86 16.02 -9.92
N MET A 126 12.18 15.97 -9.97
CA MET A 126 13.04 16.99 -9.35
C MET A 126 13.07 18.29 -10.13
N THR A 127 12.76 18.26 -11.44
CA THR A 127 12.73 19.43 -12.33
C THR A 127 11.33 20.07 -12.46
N GLU A 128 10.29 19.41 -11.95
CA GLU A 128 8.93 19.97 -11.94
C GLU A 128 8.88 21.29 -11.14
N LYS A 129 8.10 22.24 -11.63
CA LYS A 129 7.97 23.59 -11.05
C LYS A 129 7.55 23.56 -9.56
N ASP A 130 6.70 22.58 -9.22
CA ASP A 130 6.27 22.26 -7.85
C ASP A 130 6.90 20.97 -7.33
N GLY A 131 7.99 20.52 -7.95
CA GLY A 131 8.67 19.27 -7.65
C GLY A 131 9.39 19.29 -6.30
N ASN A 132 9.56 18.13 -5.74
CA ASN A 132 10.28 17.97 -4.49
C ASN A 132 11.77 18.29 -4.68
N LYS A 133 12.26 19.30 -3.98
CA LYS A 133 13.67 19.74 -4.04
C LYS A 133 14.65 18.69 -3.49
N MET A 134 14.17 17.72 -2.73
CA MET A 134 14.96 16.62 -2.18
C MET A 134 14.30 15.28 -2.52
N VAL A 135 15.10 14.28 -2.82
CA VAL A 135 14.67 12.94 -3.27
C VAL A 135 13.59 12.33 -2.36
N LEU A 136 13.79 12.42 -1.05
CA LEU A 136 12.91 11.79 -0.06
C LEU A 136 11.76 12.67 0.43
N SER A 137 11.74 13.96 0.12
CA SER A 137 10.70 14.89 0.61
C SER A 137 9.29 14.56 0.10
N GLY A 138 9.17 13.81 -1.01
CA GLY A 138 7.90 13.35 -1.56
C GLY A 138 7.38 12.03 -0.98
N VAL A 139 7.99 11.50 0.08
CA VAL A 139 7.48 10.31 0.77
C VAL A 139 6.45 10.76 1.81
N PRO A 140 5.18 10.33 1.71
CA PRO A 140 4.16 10.71 2.68
C PRO A 140 4.52 10.26 4.10
N ARG A 141 4.35 11.17 5.07
CA ARG A 141 4.65 10.86 6.48
C ARG A 141 3.74 9.79 7.07
N SER A 142 2.52 9.69 6.56
CA SER A 142 1.47 8.78 7.03
C SER A 142 1.53 7.38 6.43
N LEU A 143 2.49 7.07 5.56
CA LEU A 143 2.63 5.71 5.03
C LEU A 143 2.92 4.71 6.15
N PRO A 144 2.32 3.51 6.11
CA PRO A 144 2.70 2.39 6.96
C PRO A 144 4.21 2.13 6.91
N SER A 145 4.81 1.75 8.04
CA SER A 145 6.27 1.76 8.20
C SER A 145 7.02 0.86 7.21
N LEU A 146 6.50 -0.35 6.91
CA LEU A 146 7.13 -1.24 5.93
C LEU A 146 7.11 -0.66 4.52
N ILE A 147 5.94 -0.16 4.08
CA ILE A 147 5.77 0.48 2.77
C ILE A 147 6.66 1.74 2.69
N LYS A 148 6.73 2.51 3.79
CA LYS A 148 7.59 3.70 3.85
C LYS A 148 9.06 3.36 3.72
N ALA A 149 9.54 2.35 4.43
CA ALA A 149 10.93 1.89 4.37
C ALA A 149 11.30 1.42 2.96
N GLU A 150 10.48 0.58 2.33
CA GLU A 150 10.66 0.16 0.94
C GLU A 150 10.72 1.38 0.01
N ARG A 151 9.76 2.30 0.15
CA ARG A 151 9.69 3.49 -0.72
C ARG A 151 10.87 4.43 -0.58
N VAL A 152 11.37 4.63 0.64
CA VAL A 152 12.57 5.43 0.92
C VAL A 152 13.79 4.79 0.24
N GLN A 153 13.96 3.49 0.37
CA GLN A 153 15.07 2.75 -0.23
C GLN A 153 15.00 2.73 -1.77
N GLU A 154 13.82 2.52 -2.36
CA GLU A 154 13.62 2.63 -3.80
C GLU A 154 14.05 4.00 -4.35
N LYS A 155 13.63 5.08 -3.67
CA LYS A 155 14.00 6.44 -4.08
C LYS A 155 15.50 6.70 -3.97
N ALA A 156 16.12 6.22 -2.92
CA ALA A 156 17.58 6.33 -2.73
C ALA A 156 18.33 5.53 -3.83
N ALA A 157 17.88 4.33 -4.13
CA ALA A 157 18.43 3.48 -5.17
C ALA A 157 18.35 4.15 -6.57
N ASN A 158 17.22 4.79 -6.88
CA ASN A 158 17.00 5.46 -8.17
C ASN A 158 17.98 6.63 -8.43
N VAL A 159 18.58 7.19 -7.40
CA VAL A 159 19.63 8.23 -7.52
C VAL A 159 21.05 7.70 -7.31
N GLY A 160 21.20 6.37 -7.27
CA GLY A 160 22.51 5.70 -7.21
C GLY A 160 22.98 5.35 -5.80
N PHE A 161 22.18 5.57 -4.76
CA PHE A 161 22.48 5.13 -3.40
C PHE A 161 21.90 3.73 -3.16
N ASP A 162 22.61 2.71 -3.64
CA ASP A 162 22.21 1.31 -3.52
C ASP A 162 23.44 0.39 -3.48
N TRP A 163 23.23 -0.86 -3.06
CA TRP A 163 24.25 -1.91 -3.05
C TRP A 163 24.68 -2.27 -4.48
N GLN A 164 25.98 -2.47 -4.70
CA GLN A 164 26.48 -2.91 -6.00
C GLN A 164 26.14 -4.38 -6.27
N LYS A 165 26.17 -5.19 -5.24
CA LYS A 165 25.78 -6.60 -5.27
C LYS A 165 24.73 -6.86 -4.21
N ARG A 166 23.62 -7.47 -4.61
CA ARG A 166 22.50 -7.74 -3.71
C ARG A 166 22.87 -8.67 -2.54
N GLU A 167 23.90 -9.50 -2.72
CA GLU A 167 24.36 -10.43 -1.70
C GLU A 167 24.98 -9.71 -0.48
N GLU A 168 25.58 -8.56 -0.70
CA GLU A 168 26.23 -7.75 0.34
C GLU A 168 25.25 -7.22 1.39
N VAL A 169 23.95 -7.12 1.07
CA VAL A 169 22.93 -6.69 2.03
C VAL A 169 22.82 -7.64 3.23
N TRP A 170 23.13 -8.93 3.05
CA TRP A 170 23.06 -9.90 4.13
C TRP A 170 24.11 -9.68 5.20
N ASP A 171 25.25 -9.07 4.87
CA ASP A 171 26.24 -8.72 5.87
C ASP A 171 25.74 -7.59 6.76
N LYS A 172 25.00 -6.62 6.19
CA LYS A 172 24.33 -5.57 6.98
C LYS A 172 23.21 -6.15 7.86
N VAL A 173 22.39 -7.08 7.35
CA VAL A 173 21.36 -7.75 8.16
C VAL A 173 21.97 -8.48 9.37
N LYS A 174 23.13 -9.15 9.18
CA LYS A 174 23.84 -9.83 10.29
C LYS A 174 24.43 -8.84 11.29
N GLU A 175 24.94 -7.71 10.81
CA GLU A 175 25.43 -6.61 11.64
C GLU A 175 24.30 -6.09 12.55
N GLU A 176 23.16 -5.70 11.98
CA GLU A 176 22.00 -5.21 12.74
C GLU A 176 21.44 -6.27 13.72
N LEU A 177 21.44 -7.53 13.31
CA LEU A 177 21.05 -8.62 14.21
C LEU A 177 22.00 -8.73 15.42
N ALA A 178 23.30 -8.58 15.19
CA ALA A 178 24.29 -8.63 16.27
C ALA A 178 24.17 -7.42 17.21
N GLU A 179 23.81 -6.24 16.69
CA GLU A 179 23.55 -5.04 17.48
C GLU A 179 22.31 -5.22 18.36
N VAL A 180 21.21 -5.76 17.80
CA VAL A 180 20.04 -6.17 18.59
C VAL A 180 20.42 -7.16 19.70
N GLU A 181 21.18 -8.22 19.39
CA GLU A 181 21.61 -9.21 20.38
C GLU A 181 22.49 -8.60 21.49
N ALA A 182 23.28 -7.59 21.17
CA ALA A 182 24.09 -6.86 22.15
C ALA A 182 23.21 -6.03 23.09
N GLU A 183 22.24 -5.29 22.54
CA GLU A 183 21.34 -4.44 23.32
C GLU A 183 20.31 -5.21 24.15
N LEU A 184 19.97 -6.45 23.77
CA LEU A 184 19.15 -7.35 24.61
C LEU A 184 19.83 -7.70 25.97
N ARG A 185 21.14 -7.51 26.08
CA ARG A 185 21.91 -7.66 27.32
C ARG A 185 21.98 -6.39 28.13
N GLY A 186 21.63 -5.25 27.52
CA GLY A 186 21.54 -3.94 28.16
C GLY A 186 20.19 -3.70 28.86
N ASN A 187 20.05 -2.56 29.53
CA ASN A 187 18.83 -2.19 30.25
C ASN A 187 18.09 -1.00 29.60
N ASP A 188 18.58 -0.45 28.49
CA ASP A 188 17.97 0.70 27.83
C ASP A 188 16.91 0.23 26.81
N GLU A 189 15.67 0.63 27.02
CA GLU A 189 14.55 0.28 26.14
C GLU A 189 14.60 1.06 24.82
N ALA A 190 15.05 2.32 24.87
CA ALA A 190 15.13 3.17 23.70
C ALA A 190 16.20 2.67 22.71
N ASP A 191 17.34 2.21 23.22
CA ASP A 191 18.39 1.63 22.38
C ASP A 191 17.92 0.31 21.74
N ARG A 192 17.19 -0.53 22.48
CA ARG A 192 16.58 -1.76 21.92
C ARG A 192 15.60 -1.45 20.79
N GLU A 193 14.69 -0.47 20.98
CA GLU A 193 13.73 -0.07 19.95
C GLU A 193 14.44 0.40 18.68
N LYS A 194 15.52 1.17 18.83
CA LYS A 194 16.34 1.68 17.73
C LYS A 194 16.95 0.52 16.92
N GLU A 195 17.65 -0.40 17.58
CA GLU A 195 18.31 -1.52 16.89
C GLU A 195 17.32 -2.47 16.20
N PHE A 196 16.17 -2.74 16.81
CA PHE A 196 15.09 -3.45 16.12
C PHE A 196 14.61 -2.69 14.87
N GLY A 197 14.53 -1.35 14.93
CA GLY A 197 14.17 -0.52 13.79
C GLY A 197 15.16 -0.65 12.64
N ASP A 198 16.46 -0.61 12.94
CA ASP A 198 17.54 -0.74 11.97
C ASP A 198 17.57 -2.16 11.36
N LEU A 199 17.35 -3.21 12.18
CA LEU A 199 17.20 -4.58 11.68
C LEU A 199 15.99 -4.71 10.72
N PHE A 200 14.82 -4.18 11.08
CA PHE A 200 13.65 -4.21 10.17
C PHE A 200 13.94 -3.47 8.87
N PHE A 201 14.60 -2.32 8.93
CA PHE A 201 14.96 -1.55 7.75
C PHE A 201 15.93 -2.31 6.85
N SER A 202 16.93 -3.01 7.42
CA SER A 202 17.88 -3.84 6.68
C SER A 202 17.18 -5.05 6.02
N LEU A 203 16.22 -5.69 6.70
CA LEU A 203 15.41 -6.79 6.16
C LEU A 203 14.52 -6.33 4.99
N VAL A 204 13.89 -5.15 5.11
CA VAL A 204 13.13 -4.53 4.02
C VAL A 204 14.03 -4.31 2.80
N ASN A 205 15.25 -3.83 3.01
CA ASN A 205 16.20 -3.63 1.93
C ASN A 205 16.64 -4.95 1.27
N ALA A 206 16.87 -5.98 2.06
CA ALA A 206 17.16 -7.30 1.54
C ALA A 206 16.00 -7.81 0.67
N ALA A 207 14.76 -7.76 1.17
CA ALA A 207 13.58 -8.16 0.40
C ALA A 207 13.49 -7.40 -0.95
N ARG A 208 13.65 -6.08 -0.94
CA ARG A 208 13.64 -5.22 -2.13
C ARG A 208 14.67 -5.66 -3.16
N LEU A 209 15.93 -5.90 -2.75
CA LEU A 209 17.02 -6.31 -3.65
C LEU A 209 16.79 -7.68 -4.29
N TYR A 210 16.02 -8.55 -3.65
CA TYR A 210 15.60 -9.85 -4.19
C TYR A 210 14.24 -9.79 -4.90
N GLY A 211 13.67 -8.60 -5.13
CA GLY A 211 12.40 -8.41 -5.85
C GLY A 211 11.17 -8.83 -5.05
N VAL A 212 11.29 -8.95 -3.75
CA VAL A 212 10.19 -9.28 -2.84
C VAL A 212 9.61 -7.98 -2.26
N ARG A 213 8.30 -7.84 -2.31
CA ARG A 213 7.57 -6.76 -1.62
C ARG A 213 7.43 -7.12 -0.14
N PRO A 214 8.10 -6.40 0.77
CA PRO A 214 8.17 -6.81 2.18
C PRO A 214 6.82 -6.77 2.88
N ASP A 215 5.98 -5.76 2.59
CA ASP A 215 4.64 -5.62 3.15
C ASP A 215 3.74 -6.78 2.70
N ASN A 216 3.69 -7.07 1.39
CA ASN A 216 2.93 -8.20 0.86
C ASN A 216 3.41 -9.55 1.43
N ALA A 217 4.72 -9.72 1.62
CA ALA A 217 5.29 -10.96 2.15
C ALA A 217 4.88 -11.17 3.62
N LEU A 218 4.92 -10.10 4.43
CA LEU A 218 4.50 -10.14 5.82
C LEU A 218 2.99 -10.35 5.93
N GLU A 219 2.18 -9.66 5.11
CA GLU A 219 0.73 -9.81 5.10
C GLU A 219 0.29 -11.24 4.74
N ARG A 220 0.92 -11.87 3.76
CA ARG A 220 0.67 -13.29 3.48
C ARG A 220 0.99 -14.19 4.68
N THR A 221 2.02 -13.84 5.45
CA THR A 221 2.36 -14.58 6.67
C THR A 221 1.33 -14.34 7.78
N ASN A 222 0.83 -13.10 7.92
CA ASN A 222 -0.24 -12.77 8.84
C ASN A 222 -1.52 -13.56 8.52
N ARG A 223 -1.97 -13.55 7.26
CA ARG A 223 -3.14 -14.32 6.81
C ARG A 223 -3.00 -15.81 7.09
N LYS A 224 -1.81 -16.34 6.79
CA LYS A 224 -1.49 -17.74 7.09
C LYS A 224 -1.56 -18.05 8.59
N PHE A 225 -1.03 -17.16 9.42
CA PHE A 225 -1.09 -17.30 10.87
C PHE A 225 -2.54 -17.26 11.35
N ILE A 226 -3.31 -16.27 10.92
CA ILE A 226 -4.72 -16.09 11.28
C ILE A 226 -5.54 -17.33 10.88
N ALA A 227 -5.41 -17.80 9.65
CA ALA A 227 -6.14 -18.96 9.17
C ALA A 227 -5.85 -20.23 10.01
N ARG A 228 -4.58 -20.43 10.38
CA ARG A 228 -4.18 -21.57 11.22
C ARG A 228 -4.63 -21.42 12.67
N PHE A 229 -4.61 -20.22 13.19
CA PHE A 229 -5.07 -19.93 14.54
C PHE A 229 -6.59 -20.10 14.66
N ASN A 230 -7.36 -19.60 13.68
CA ASN A 230 -8.80 -19.82 13.60
C ASN A 230 -9.15 -21.32 13.58
N TYR A 231 -8.35 -22.14 12.89
CA TYR A 231 -8.52 -23.59 12.90
C TYR A 231 -8.37 -24.19 14.31
N ILE A 232 -7.41 -23.69 15.11
CA ILE A 232 -7.26 -24.12 16.51
C ILE A 232 -8.51 -23.74 17.32
N GLU A 233 -9.01 -22.52 17.15
CA GLU A 233 -10.24 -22.05 17.82
C GLU A 233 -11.47 -22.90 17.43
N GLU A 234 -11.62 -23.18 16.12
CA GLU A 234 -12.70 -24.02 15.61
C GLU A 234 -12.64 -25.44 16.26
N LYS A 235 -11.45 -26.05 16.31
CA LYS A 235 -11.24 -27.36 16.88
C LYS A 235 -11.46 -27.40 18.41
N ALA A 236 -11.08 -26.33 19.12
CA ALA A 236 -11.40 -26.19 20.52
C ALA A 236 -12.93 -26.16 20.77
N ASN A 237 -13.62 -25.30 19.96
CA ASN A 237 -15.06 -25.15 20.02
C ASN A 237 -15.81 -26.47 19.69
N GLU A 238 -15.35 -27.23 18.69
CA GLU A 238 -15.90 -28.58 18.36
C GLU A 238 -15.82 -29.56 19.56
N GLN A 239 -14.80 -29.37 20.39
CA GLN A 239 -14.61 -30.16 21.61
C GLN A 239 -15.38 -29.61 22.82
N GLY A 240 -16.14 -28.51 22.66
CA GLY A 240 -16.85 -27.82 23.75
C GLY A 240 -15.90 -27.11 24.72
N ARG A 241 -14.68 -26.82 24.32
CA ARG A 241 -13.64 -26.14 25.11
C ARG A 241 -13.38 -24.75 24.58
N HIS A 242 -13.02 -23.82 25.46
CA HIS A 242 -12.45 -22.52 25.02
C HIS A 242 -10.95 -22.68 24.72
N ILE A 243 -10.42 -21.86 23.83
CA ILE A 243 -9.01 -21.92 23.41
C ILE A 243 -8.02 -21.79 24.59
N ASN A 244 -8.37 -21.03 25.62
CA ASN A 244 -7.57 -20.85 26.83
C ASN A 244 -7.55 -22.09 27.76
N GLU A 245 -8.34 -23.09 27.46
CA GLU A 245 -8.34 -24.39 28.17
C GLU A 245 -7.44 -25.42 27.49
N LEU A 246 -6.90 -25.08 26.31
CA LEU A 246 -5.92 -25.90 25.61
C LEU A 246 -4.52 -25.66 26.18
N THR A 247 -3.75 -26.71 26.30
CA THR A 247 -2.32 -26.60 26.56
C THR A 247 -1.57 -26.18 25.29
N LEU A 248 -0.37 -25.64 25.45
CA LEU A 248 0.48 -25.28 24.29
C LEU A 248 0.74 -26.51 23.41
N ALA A 249 0.93 -27.69 23.98
CA ALA A 249 1.15 -28.92 23.22
C ALA A 249 -0.06 -29.29 22.35
N GLU A 250 -1.28 -29.18 22.89
CA GLU A 250 -2.52 -29.39 22.11
C GLU A 250 -2.66 -28.37 20.98
N MET A 251 -2.35 -27.09 21.26
CA MET A 251 -2.36 -26.03 20.23
C MET A 251 -1.33 -26.33 19.14
N ASP A 252 -0.12 -26.78 19.48
CA ASP A 252 0.93 -27.13 18.53
C ASP A 252 0.53 -28.34 17.65
N GLU A 253 -0.16 -29.31 18.18
CA GLU A 253 -0.69 -30.43 17.41
C GLU A 253 -1.71 -29.93 16.37
N LEU A 254 -2.68 -29.14 16.79
CA LEU A 254 -3.68 -28.52 15.88
C LEU A 254 -3.05 -27.57 14.86
N TRP A 255 -2.03 -26.80 15.26
CA TRP A 255 -1.26 -25.98 14.36
C TRP A 255 -0.57 -26.78 13.26
N ASN A 256 0.04 -27.89 13.64
CA ASN A 256 0.69 -28.80 12.70
C ASN A 256 -0.32 -29.51 11.78
N GLU A 257 -1.53 -29.77 12.25
CA GLU A 257 -2.63 -30.25 11.41
C GLU A 257 -3.06 -29.20 10.39
N ALA A 258 -3.31 -27.97 10.84
CA ALA A 258 -3.63 -26.83 9.97
C ALA A 258 -2.56 -26.59 8.90
N LYS A 259 -1.28 -26.78 9.26
CA LYS A 259 -0.15 -26.70 8.33
C LYS A 259 -0.17 -27.80 7.28
N LYS A 260 -0.54 -29.05 7.64
CA LYS A 260 -0.70 -30.16 6.69
C LYS A 260 -1.86 -29.92 5.73
N LEU A 261 -2.93 -29.27 6.20
CA LEU A 261 -4.09 -28.87 5.40
C LEU A 261 -3.82 -27.65 4.52
N LYS A 262 -2.62 -27.04 4.60
CA LYS A 262 -2.20 -25.85 3.87
C LYS A 262 -3.12 -24.64 4.07
N LEU A 263 -3.70 -24.50 5.26
CA LEU A 263 -4.58 -23.36 5.54
C LEU A 263 -3.82 -22.04 5.45
N GLY A 264 -4.39 -21.09 4.72
CA GLY A 264 -3.83 -19.78 4.46
C GLY A 264 -2.69 -19.74 3.40
N GLU A 265 -2.51 -20.81 2.62
CA GLU A 265 -1.55 -20.90 1.51
C GLU A 265 -2.22 -20.61 0.17
#